data_bfb072a7f34664afbf80195520b4ec6f
#
_entry.id   bfb072a7f34664afbf80195520b4ec6f
#
_cell.length_a   1.000
_cell.length_b   1.000
_cell.length_c   1.000
_cell.angle_alpha   90.00
_cell.angle_beta   90.00
_cell.angle_gamma   90.00
#
_symmetry.space_group_name_H-M   'P 1'
#
loop_
_entity.id
_entity.type
_entity.pdbx_description
1 polymer ?
#
loop_
_entity_poly.entity_id
_entity_poly.type
_entity_poly.pdbx_seq_one_letter_code
_entity_poly.pdbx_strand_id
1 'polypeptide(L)'
;MCLGIPGRIVEFVDPTRHLAKAEVSGVRRTINVGLVLPDGLDVGDWVLIHVGFALSKIDEAEAERTTQFLIELGEAYQQELTQIAESQIE
;
A
#
# COMPACT_ATOMS: atom_id res chain seq x y z
N MET A 1 4.49 -10.59 -11.44
CA MET A 1 3.72 -9.36 -11.53
C MET A 1 3.49 -8.80 -10.14
N CYS A 2 3.92 -7.58 -9.94
CA CYS A 2 3.73 -6.96 -8.64
C CYS A 2 2.35 -6.33 -8.56
N LEU A 3 1.56 -6.79 -7.61
CA LEU A 3 0.28 -6.20 -7.32
C LEU A 3 0.48 -5.09 -6.30
N GLY A 4 -0.18 -3.96 -6.51
CA GLY A 4 -0.18 -2.91 -5.50
C GLY A 4 -0.92 -3.39 -4.26
N ILE A 5 -0.53 -2.84 -3.13
CA ILE A 5 -1.19 -3.12 -1.86
C ILE A 5 -2.04 -1.90 -1.51
N PRO A 6 -3.34 -2.07 -1.22
CA PRO A 6 -4.14 -0.91 -0.85
C PRO A 6 -3.77 -0.40 0.53
N GLY A 7 -3.63 0.92 0.63
CA GLY A 7 -3.37 1.59 1.89
C GLY A 7 -4.20 2.85 1.99
N ARG A 8 -4.58 3.22 3.20
CA ARG A 8 -5.36 4.42 3.46
C ARG A 8 -4.45 5.52 4.00
N ILE A 9 -4.51 6.69 3.41
CA ILE A 9 -3.74 7.83 3.87
C ILE A 9 -4.27 8.28 5.23
N VAL A 10 -3.39 8.33 6.22
CA VAL A 10 -3.76 8.73 7.58
C VAL A 10 -3.13 10.05 8.00
N GLU A 11 -2.02 10.44 7.38
CA GLU A 11 -1.32 11.66 7.76
C GLU A 11 -0.36 12.08 6.65
N PHE A 12 -0.25 13.39 6.41
CA PHE A 12 0.82 13.90 5.57
C PHE A 12 2.03 14.23 6.45
N VAL A 13 3.17 13.66 6.11
CA VAL A 13 4.39 13.82 6.90
C VAL A 13 5.18 15.03 6.44
N ASP A 14 5.41 15.12 5.14
CA ASP A 14 6.20 16.20 4.56
C ASP A 14 5.68 16.51 3.16
N PRO A 15 4.83 17.55 3.04
CA PRO A 15 4.29 17.91 1.73
C PRO A 15 5.34 18.31 0.71
N THR A 16 6.47 18.88 1.14
CA THR A 16 7.52 19.30 0.22
C THR A 16 8.28 18.12 -0.36
N ARG A 17 8.32 17.01 0.38
CA ARG A 17 8.98 15.78 -0.07
C ARG A 17 7.99 14.76 -0.60
N HIS A 18 6.72 15.14 -0.65
CA HIS A 18 5.66 14.25 -1.15
C HIS A 18 5.54 12.97 -0.32
N LEU A 19 5.72 13.08 1.00
CA LEU A 19 5.65 11.93 1.90
C LEU A 19 4.38 11.96 2.72
N ALA A 20 3.78 10.79 2.89
CA ALA A 20 2.60 10.62 3.71
C ALA A 20 2.67 9.27 4.42
N LYS A 21 1.93 9.16 5.51
CA LYS A 21 1.75 7.86 6.17
C LYS A 21 0.49 7.21 5.67
N ALA A 22 0.60 5.94 5.32
CA ALA A 22 -0.53 5.12 4.94
C ALA A 22 -0.63 3.93 5.88
N GLU A 23 -1.87 3.55 6.17
CA GLU A 23 -2.14 2.37 6.99
C GLU A 23 -2.44 1.19 6.08
N VAL A 24 -1.66 0.13 6.26
CA VAL A 24 -1.81 -1.12 5.52
C VAL A 24 -1.98 -2.23 6.55
N SER A 25 -3.16 -2.83 6.60
CA SER A 25 -3.45 -3.93 7.54
C SER A 25 -3.07 -3.60 8.99
N GLY A 26 -3.38 -2.38 9.42
CA GLY A 26 -3.11 -1.92 10.78
C GLY A 26 -1.70 -1.42 11.03
N VAL A 27 -0.84 -1.45 10.03
CA VAL A 27 0.54 -0.97 10.14
C VAL A 27 0.69 0.32 9.37
N ARG A 28 1.24 1.35 10.00
CA ARG A 28 1.49 2.63 9.36
C ARG A 28 2.87 2.66 8.75
N ARG A 29 2.93 3.11 7.50
CA ARG A 29 4.19 3.22 6.77
C ARG A 29 4.27 4.55 6.07
N THR A 30 5.47 5.11 6.01
CA THR A 30 5.71 6.32 5.22
C THR A 30 5.93 5.92 3.77
N ILE A 31 5.17 6.57 2.89
CA ILE A 31 5.23 6.29 1.45
C ILE A 31 5.38 7.59 0.67
N ASN A 32 5.86 7.47 -0.56
CA ASN A 32 5.94 8.60 -1.47
C ASN A 32 4.63 8.71 -2.24
N VAL A 33 3.99 9.86 -2.16
CA VAL A 33 2.68 10.11 -2.79
C VAL A 33 2.77 11.13 -3.94
N GLY A 34 3.96 11.42 -4.41
CA GLY A 34 4.17 12.43 -5.44
C GLY A 34 3.40 12.18 -6.72
N LEU A 35 3.22 10.91 -7.10
CA LEU A 35 2.51 10.55 -8.33
C LEU A 35 1.00 10.79 -8.23
N VAL A 36 0.43 10.75 -7.03
CA VAL A 36 -1.02 10.88 -6.83
C VAL A 36 -1.44 12.26 -6.32
N LEU A 37 -0.50 13.09 -5.90
CA LEU A 37 -0.83 14.45 -5.45
C LEU A 37 -1.55 15.28 -6.50
N PRO A 38 -1.17 15.25 -7.80
CA PRO A 38 -1.89 16.03 -8.81
C PRO A 38 -3.35 15.67 -8.95
N ASP A 39 -3.73 14.46 -8.57
CA ASP A 39 -5.13 14.01 -8.63
C ASP A 39 -5.94 14.45 -7.41
N GLY A 40 -5.31 15.15 -6.49
CA GLY A 40 -5.95 15.58 -5.24
C GLY A 40 -6.00 14.45 -4.23
N LEU A 41 -5.11 14.49 -3.24
CA LEU A 41 -5.01 13.45 -2.22
C LEU A 41 -5.30 14.03 -0.85
N ASP A 42 -6.22 13.40 -0.12
CA ASP A 42 -6.59 13.79 1.23
C ASP A 42 -6.45 12.63 2.21
N VAL A 43 -6.38 12.97 3.49
CA VAL A 43 -6.45 11.97 4.55
C VAL A 43 -7.77 11.21 4.42
N GLY A 44 -7.67 9.89 4.50
CA GLY A 44 -8.81 8.99 4.31
C GLY A 44 -8.89 8.41 2.92
N ASP A 45 -8.14 8.94 1.96
CA ASP A 45 -8.12 8.40 0.60
C ASP A 45 -7.36 7.08 0.55
N TRP A 46 -7.78 6.23 -0.37
CA TRP A 46 -7.14 4.94 -0.61
C TRP A 46 -6.23 5.03 -1.81
N VAL A 47 -5.07 4.39 -1.72
CA VAL A 47 -4.10 4.35 -2.81
C VAL A 47 -3.54 2.94 -2.96
N LEU A 48 -3.09 2.61 -4.17
CA LEU A 48 -2.31 1.40 -4.40
C LEU A 48 -0.84 1.71 -4.19
N ILE A 49 -0.21 0.93 -3.34
CA ILE A 49 1.19 1.12 -2.95
C ILE A 49 2.04 0.01 -3.53
N HIS A 50 3.14 0.38 -4.16
CA HIS A 50 4.11 -0.56 -4.70
C HIS A 50 5.51 -0.05 -4.37
N VAL A 51 6.25 -0.84 -3.60
CA VAL A 51 7.64 -0.55 -3.22
C VAL A 51 7.79 0.86 -2.62
N GLY A 52 6.86 1.21 -1.71
CA GLY A 52 6.91 2.49 -1.01
C GLY A 52 6.39 3.68 -1.79
N PHE A 53 5.86 3.47 -3.00
CA PHE A 53 5.26 4.52 -3.82
C PHE A 53 3.78 4.30 -4.00
N ALA A 54 3.00 5.35 -3.83
CA ALA A 54 1.59 5.32 -4.21
C ALA A 54 1.50 5.50 -5.72
N LEU A 55 0.95 4.51 -6.40
CA LEU A 55 0.85 4.52 -7.87
C LEU A 55 -0.41 5.19 -8.37
N SER A 56 -1.53 5.00 -7.69
CA SER A 56 -2.81 5.55 -8.11
C SER A 56 -3.75 5.65 -6.93
N LYS A 57 -4.73 6.56 -7.04
CA LYS A 57 -5.85 6.58 -6.11
C LYS A 57 -6.85 5.52 -6.50
N ILE A 58 -7.42 4.87 -5.51
CA ILE A 58 -8.51 3.91 -5.70
C ILE A 58 -9.64 4.27 -4.75
N ASP A 59 -10.84 3.79 -5.04
CA ASP A 59 -11.95 3.98 -4.12
C ASP A 59 -11.95 2.87 -3.06
N GLU A 60 -12.76 3.06 -2.03
CA GLU A 60 -12.84 2.10 -0.93
C GLU A 60 -13.31 0.73 -1.40
N ALA A 61 -14.25 0.68 -2.32
CA ALA A 61 -14.74 -0.59 -2.85
C ALA A 61 -13.65 -1.35 -3.59
N GLU A 62 -12.84 -0.65 -4.38
CA GLU A 62 -11.70 -1.26 -5.06
C GLU A 62 -10.66 -1.74 -4.07
N ALA A 63 -10.41 -0.95 -3.02
CA ALA A 63 -9.48 -1.34 -1.96
C ALA A 63 -9.94 -2.64 -1.29
N GLU A 64 -11.22 -2.74 -0.98
CA GLU A 64 -11.77 -3.95 -0.38
C GLU A 64 -11.65 -5.16 -1.30
N ARG A 65 -11.97 -5.00 -2.59
CA ARG A 65 -11.84 -6.09 -3.56
C ARG A 65 -10.40 -6.56 -3.70
N THR A 66 -9.46 -5.62 -3.72
CA THR A 66 -8.04 -5.96 -3.81
C THR A 66 -7.58 -6.71 -2.56
N THR A 67 -8.01 -6.24 -1.38
CA THR A 67 -7.69 -6.91 -0.12
C THR A 67 -8.25 -8.33 -0.10
N GLN A 68 -9.51 -8.51 -0.52
CA GLN A 68 -10.12 -9.83 -0.58
C GLN A 68 -9.40 -10.75 -1.56
N PHE A 69 -9.01 -10.22 -2.71
CA PHE A 69 -8.25 -10.97 -3.68
C PHE A 69 -6.92 -11.46 -3.10
N LEU A 70 -6.22 -10.58 -2.38
CA LEU A 70 -4.96 -10.95 -1.75
C LEU A 70 -5.16 -12.02 -0.67
N ILE A 71 -6.25 -11.93 0.10
CA ILE A 71 -6.59 -12.93 1.09
C ILE A 71 -6.92 -14.27 0.41
N GLU A 72 -7.65 -14.23 -0.69
CA GLU A 72 -8.02 -15.44 -1.45
C GLU A 72 -6.84 -16.11 -2.14
N LEU A 73 -5.84 -15.36 -2.55
CA LEU A 73 -4.58 -15.94 -3.00
C LEU A 73 -3.92 -16.72 -1.88
N GLY A 74 -4.32 -16.38 -0.70
CA GLY A 74 -4.28 -17.24 0.44
C GLY A 74 -2.93 -17.53 1.00
N GLU A 75 -2.93 -18.62 1.73
CA GLU A 75 -1.78 -19.07 2.48
C GLU A 75 -0.59 -19.38 1.60
N ALA A 76 -0.81 -19.77 0.36
CA ALA A 76 0.29 -20.04 -0.57
C ALA A 76 1.15 -18.79 -0.79
N TYR A 77 0.50 -17.64 -0.94
CA TYR A 77 1.21 -16.37 -1.10
C TYR A 77 1.98 -16.01 0.16
N GLN A 78 1.35 -16.19 1.32
CA GLN A 78 2.01 -15.93 2.59
C GLN A 78 3.19 -16.87 2.82
N GLN A 79 3.04 -18.13 2.44
CA GLN A 79 4.13 -19.10 2.56
C GLN A 79 5.32 -18.71 1.69
N GLU A 80 5.07 -18.23 0.47
CA GLU A 80 6.15 -17.77 -0.39
C GLU A 80 6.87 -16.57 0.23
N LEU A 81 6.13 -15.62 0.76
CA LEU A 81 6.73 -14.47 1.42
C LEU A 81 7.56 -14.87 2.64
N THR A 82 7.07 -15.82 3.41
CA THR A 82 7.78 -16.33 4.58
C THR A 82 9.06 -17.02 4.16
N GLN A 83 9.03 -17.82 3.12
CA GLN A 83 10.22 -18.51 2.61
C GLN A 83 11.26 -17.52 2.10
N ILE A 84 10.83 -16.48 1.39
CA ILE A 84 11.73 -15.46 0.90
C ILE A 84 12.38 -14.72 2.07
N ALA A 85 11.58 -14.36 3.08
CA ALA A 85 12.09 -13.68 4.26
C ALA A 85 13.10 -14.53 5.02
N GLU A 86 12.80 -15.82 5.19
CA GLU A 86 13.73 -16.74 5.84
C GLU A 86 15.03 -16.90 5.06
N SER A 87 14.95 -16.97 3.74
CA SER A 87 16.12 -17.07 2.90
C SER A 87 17.01 -15.83 3.00
N GLN A 88 16.40 -14.67 3.16
CA GLN A 88 17.13 -13.41 3.25
C GLN A 88 17.79 -13.21 4.61
N ILE A 89 17.28 -13.82 5.64
CA ILE A 89 17.81 -13.69 6.98
C ILE A 89 19.13 -14.48 7.13
N GLU A 90 19.32 -15.50 6.36
CA GLU A 90 20.56 -16.24 6.33
C GLU A 90 21.63 -15.45 5.57
#